data_e6ed077d56c399f117b2912b21e9db8c
#
_entry.id   e6ed077d56c399f117b2912b21e9db8c
#
_cell.length_a   1.000
_cell.length_b   1.000
_cell.length_c   1.000
_cell.angle_alpha   90.00
_cell.angle_beta   90.00
_cell.angle_gamma   90.00
#
_symmetry.space_group_name_H-M   'P 1'
#
loop_
_entity.id
_entity.type
_entity.pdbx_description
1 polymer ?
#
loop_
_entity_poly.entity_id
_entity_poly.type
_entity_poly.pdbx_seq_one_letter_code
_entity_poly.pdbx_strand_id
1 'polypeptide(L)'
;MLPDILITILLIASTFYMTIVLLRFLLQLAKADFYNPISQFAVKATNPLLRPLRRIIPGWGGIDGAALVLAVLIQALAFFLILIAMSGGIPSINPLTLLVWAVLNVLDLIVKIYFWSVIAVVVVSWIAPGSNHPAIQLVAQITEPVMRPVRNVMPSLGGLDLSPIVVFLILNVVSVVIDHMKIGAGMGALAGM
;
A
#
# COMPACT_ATOMS: atom_id res chain seq x y z
N MET A 1 -2.67 -29.59 -2.63
CA MET A 1 -2.77 -29.06 -4.02
C MET A 1 -3.95 -28.12 -4.23
N LEU A 2 -5.23 -28.56 -4.09
CA LEU A 2 -6.38 -27.63 -4.24
C LEU A 2 -6.38 -26.49 -3.22
N PRO A 3 -6.13 -26.70 -1.91
CA PRO A 3 -6.03 -25.61 -0.93
C PRO A 3 -4.93 -24.60 -1.28
N ASP A 4 -3.75 -25.07 -1.69
CA ASP A 4 -2.61 -24.19 -2.02
C ASP A 4 -2.89 -23.29 -3.21
N ILE A 5 -3.57 -23.83 -4.23
CA ILE A 5 -4.01 -23.06 -5.40
C ILE A 5 -5.02 -21.98 -4.96
N LEU A 6 -6.01 -22.35 -4.14
CA LEU A 6 -7.00 -21.42 -3.62
C LEU A 6 -6.36 -20.30 -2.79
N ILE A 7 -5.44 -20.65 -1.89
CA ILE A 7 -4.68 -19.69 -1.08
C ILE A 7 -3.92 -18.72 -1.99
N THR A 8 -3.21 -19.24 -3.00
CA THR A 8 -2.47 -18.40 -3.96
C THR A 8 -3.38 -17.44 -4.72
N ILE A 9 -4.54 -17.91 -5.18
CA ILE A 9 -5.53 -17.07 -5.87
C ILE A 9 -6.04 -15.96 -4.92
N LEU A 10 -6.40 -16.32 -3.68
CA LEU A 10 -6.87 -15.37 -2.67
C LEU A 10 -5.82 -14.29 -2.37
N LEU A 11 -4.55 -14.70 -2.20
CA LEU A 11 -3.43 -13.78 -1.97
C LEU A 11 -3.25 -12.81 -3.15
N ILE A 12 -3.17 -13.32 -4.37
CA ILE A 12 -2.96 -12.48 -5.56
C ILE A 12 -4.15 -11.53 -5.75
N ALA A 13 -5.38 -12.02 -5.70
CA ALA A 13 -6.57 -11.22 -5.93
C ALA A 13 -6.75 -10.13 -4.85
N SER A 14 -6.58 -10.49 -3.56
CA SER A 14 -6.71 -9.54 -2.46
C SER A 14 -5.62 -8.48 -2.48
N THR A 15 -4.35 -8.87 -2.67
CA THR A 15 -3.22 -7.94 -2.77
C THR A 15 -3.36 -7.01 -3.96
N PHE A 16 -3.77 -7.53 -5.12
CA PHE A 16 -3.99 -6.72 -6.31
C PHE A 16 -5.06 -5.66 -6.09
N TYR A 17 -6.24 -6.07 -5.59
CA TYR A 17 -7.34 -5.12 -5.36
C TYR A 17 -7.00 -4.13 -4.23
N MET A 18 -6.38 -4.59 -3.15
CA MET A 18 -5.91 -3.73 -2.06
C MET A 18 -4.88 -2.71 -2.55
N THR A 19 -3.98 -3.10 -3.47
CA THR A 19 -3.02 -2.17 -4.09
C THR A 19 -3.74 -1.05 -4.83
N ILE A 20 -4.82 -1.34 -5.58
CA ILE A 20 -5.61 -0.31 -6.28
C ILE A 20 -6.29 0.63 -5.28
N VAL A 21 -6.84 0.09 -4.18
CA VAL A 21 -7.47 0.90 -3.11
C VAL A 21 -6.44 1.81 -2.45
N LEU A 22 -5.27 1.28 -2.10
CA LEU A 22 -4.19 2.05 -1.47
C LEU A 22 -3.54 3.05 -2.44
N LEU A 23 -3.39 2.70 -3.72
CA LEU A 23 -2.97 3.65 -4.75
C LEU A 23 -3.92 4.86 -4.80
N ARG A 24 -5.23 4.63 -4.84
CA ARG A 24 -6.20 5.71 -4.78
C ARG A 24 -6.05 6.57 -3.51
N PHE A 25 -5.86 5.92 -2.35
CA PHE A 25 -5.62 6.61 -1.10
C PHE A 25 -4.37 7.50 -1.16
N LEU A 26 -3.25 6.96 -1.65
CA LEU A 26 -1.98 7.68 -1.77
C LEU A 26 -2.04 8.81 -2.80
N LEU A 27 -2.72 8.62 -3.92
CA LEU A 27 -2.97 9.67 -4.92
C LEU A 27 -3.76 10.84 -4.33
N GLN A 28 -4.77 10.54 -3.52
CA GLN A 28 -5.55 11.57 -2.82
C GLN A 28 -4.69 12.28 -1.77
N LEU A 29 -3.91 11.54 -0.97
CA LEU A 29 -3.00 12.09 0.04
C LEU A 29 -1.94 13.02 -0.58
N ALA A 30 -1.39 12.61 -1.73
CA ALA A 30 -0.42 13.38 -2.49
C ALA A 30 -1.04 14.54 -3.29
N LYS A 31 -2.38 14.69 -3.28
CA LYS A 31 -3.11 15.66 -4.14
C LYS A 31 -2.71 15.52 -5.61
N ALA A 32 -2.52 14.28 -6.06
CA ALA A 32 -2.12 13.97 -7.41
C ALA A 32 -3.18 14.32 -8.44
N ASP A 33 -2.77 14.43 -9.71
CA ASP A 33 -3.67 14.79 -10.81
C ASP A 33 -4.81 13.77 -10.96
N PHE A 34 -6.02 14.26 -10.69
CA PHE A 34 -7.25 13.47 -10.81
C PHE A 34 -7.59 13.12 -12.27
N TYR A 35 -7.22 13.97 -13.23
CA TYR A 35 -7.52 13.77 -14.65
C TYR A 35 -6.63 12.75 -15.33
N ASN A 36 -5.56 12.32 -14.65
CA ASN A 36 -4.70 11.26 -15.13
C ASN A 36 -5.51 9.95 -15.32
N PRO A 37 -5.37 9.24 -16.46
CA PRO A 37 -6.13 8.03 -16.75
C PRO A 37 -5.96 6.92 -15.70
N ILE A 38 -4.79 6.81 -15.08
CA ILE A 38 -4.52 5.82 -14.03
C ILE A 38 -5.26 6.21 -12.73
N SER A 39 -5.28 7.50 -12.37
CA SER A 39 -6.07 7.98 -11.23
C SER A 39 -7.55 7.69 -11.44
N GLN A 40 -8.08 7.96 -12.65
CA GLN A 40 -9.46 7.68 -13.00
C GLN A 40 -9.79 6.18 -12.97
N PHE A 41 -8.86 5.33 -13.44
CA PHE A 41 -9.02 3.88 -13.33
C PHE A 41 -9.13 3.45 -11.85
N ALA A 42 -8.21 3.89 -10.98
CA ALA A 42 -8.24 3.58 -9.56
C ALA A 42 -9.57 4.03 -8.91
N VAL A 43 -10.06 5.23 -9.26
CA VAL A 43 -11.35 5.75 -8.80
C VAL A 43 -12.51 4.88 -9.29
N LYS A 44 -12.56 4.54 -10.56
CA LYS A 44 -13.64 3.71 -11.13
C LYS A 44 -13.66 2.32 -10.52
N ALA A 45 -12.50 1.67 -10.40
CA ALA A 45 -12.38 0.32 -9.86
C ALA A 45 -12.78 0.21 -8.38
N THR A 46 -12.54 1.27 -7.59
CA THR A 46 -12.78 1.22 -6.14
C THR A 46 -14.11 1.85 -5.71
N ASN A 47 -14.72 2.70 -6.54
CA ASN A 47 -15.99 3.37 -6.24
C ASN A 47 -17.15 2.44 -5.82
N PRO A 48 -17.33 1.23 -6.41
CA PRO A 48 -18.44 0.37 -6.01
C PRO A 48 -18.44 0.03 -4.52
N LEU A 49 -17.26 -0.23 -3.94
CA LEU A 49 -17.12 -0.57 -2.52
C LEU A 49 -16.89 0.66 -1.63
N LEU A 50 -16.25 1.71 -2.14
CA LEU A 50 -15.97 2.91 -1.37
C LEU A 50 -17.17 3.85 -1.20
N ARG A 51 -18.05 3.96 -2.18
CA ARG A 51 -19.23 4.85 -2.08
C ARG A 51 -20.12 4.55 -0.86
N PRO A 52 -20.51 3.28 -0.58
CA PRO A 52 -21.30 2.98 0.60
C PRO A 52 -20.51 3.25 1.90
N LEU A 53 -19.22 2.92 1.95
CA LEU A 53 -18.37 3.17 3.12
C LEU A 53 -18.20 4.67 3.44
N ARG A 54 -18.06 5.51 2.43
CA ARG A 54 -17.95 6.97 2.60
C ARG A 54 -19.19 7.63 3.15
N ARG A 55 -20.35 6.96 3.09
CA ARG A 55 -21.57 7.47 3.75
C ARG A 55 -21.52 7.30 5.26
N ILE A 56 -20.76 6.31 5.73
CA ILE A 56 -20.60 5.96 7.16
C ILE A 56 -19.33 6.60 7.73
N ILE A 57 -18.26 6.58 6.95
CA ILE A 57 -16.93 7.06 7.35
C ILE A 57 -16.57 8.26 6.46
N PRO A 58 -16.87 9.48 6.89
CA PRO A 58 -16.51 10.67 6.13
C PRO A 58 -14.98 10.85 6.09
N GLY A 59 -14.47 11.41 5.00
CA GLY A 59 -13.07 11.83 4.93
C GLY A 59 -12.79 13.00 5.89
N TRP A 60 -11.63 13.01 6.51
CA TRP A 60 -11.22 14.05 7.44
C TRP A 60 -9.85 14.61 7.08
N GLY A 61 -9.72 15.94 6.99
CA GLY A 61 -8.44 16.60 6.75
C GLY A 61 -7.75 16.25 5.42
N GLY A 62 -8.50 15.80 4.39
CA GLY A 62 -7.95 15.33 3.12
C GLY A 62 -7.58 13.85 3.12
N ILE A 63 -7.71 13.15 4.25
CA ILE A 63 -7.44 11.72 4.39
C ILE A 63 -8.73 10.94 4.11
N ASP A 64 -8.68 9.98 3.22
CA ASP A 64 -9.79 9.07 2.92
C ASP A 64 -9.80 7.89 3.91
N GLY A 65 -10.37 8.10 5.09
CA GLY A 65 -10.49 7.04 6.11
C GLY A 65 -11.27 5.81 5.59
N ALA A 66 -12.27 6.03 4.73
CA ALA A 66 -13.03 4.92 4.14
C ALA A 66 -12.16 4.00 3.27
N ALA A 67 -11.16 4.56 2.56
CA ALA A 67 -10.23 3.74 1.76
C ALA A 67 -9.33 2.88 2.65
N LEU A 68 -8.82 3.41 3.76
CA LEU A 68 -8.03 2.63 4.73
C LEU A 68 -8.86 1.51 5.36
N VAL A 69 -10.09 1.83 5.80
CA VAL A 69 -10.99 0.83 6.37
C VAL A 69 -11.34 -0.24 5.34
N LEU A 70 -11.60 0.13 4.08
CA LEU A 70 -11.83 -0.84 3.02
C LEU A 70 -10.63 -1.77 2.82
N ALA A 71 -9.40 -1.23 2.79
CA ALA A 71 -8.19 -2.03 2.66
C ALA A 71 -8.04 -3.04 3.82
N VAL A 72 -8.28 -2.59 5.06
CA VAL A 72 -8.24 -3.47 6.24
C VAL A 72 -9.32 -4.55 6.17
N LEU A 73 -10.55 -4.22 5.75
CA LEU A 73 -11.64 -5.20 5.60
C LEU A 73 -11.33 -6.24 4.53
N ILE A 74 -10.80 -5.82 3.37
CA ILE A 74 -10.38 -6.74 2.31
C ILE A 74 -9.32 -7.69 2.83
N GLN A 75 -8.32 -7.17 3.55
CA GLN A 75 -7.23 -7.97 4.08
C GLN A 75 -7.70 -8.93 5.18
N ALA A 76 -8.56 -8.47 6.08
CA ALA A 76 -9.13 -9.32 7.12
C ALA A 76 -9.96 -10.46 6.52
N LEU A 77 -10.78 -10.16 5.51
CA LEU A 77 -11.54 -11.18 4.77
C LEU A 77 -10.62 -12.18 4.08
N ALA A 78 -9.56 -11.70 3.41
CA ALA A 78 -8.60 -12.56 2.74
C ALA A 78 -7.92 -13.51 3.74
N PHE A 79 -7.42 -13.01 4.86
CA PHE A 79 -6.82 -13.84 5.90
C PHE A 79 -7.81 -14.85 6.48
N PHE A 80 -9.04 -14.45 6.75
CA PHE A 80 -10.07 -15.36 7.23
C PHE A 80 -10.34 -16.51 6.26
N LEU A 81 -10.48 -16.22 4.96
CA LEU A 81 -10.67 -17.22 3.91
C LEU A 81 -9.44 -18.13 3.75
N ILE A 82 -8.24 -17.58 3.86
CA ILE A 82 -6.98 -18.36 3.83
C ILE A 82 -6.92 -19.32 5.01
N LEU A 83 -7.26 -18.88 6.21
CA LEU A 83 -7.29 -19.73 7.41
C LEU A 83 -8.32 -20.86 7.26
N ILE A 84 -9.50 -20.60 6.68
CA ILE A 84 -10.49 -21.65 6.33
C ILE A 84 -9.86 -22.67 5.38
N ALA A 85 -9.19 -22.21 4.34
CA ALA A 85 -8.56 -23.09 3.34
C ALA A 85 -7.43 -23.94 3.95
N MET A 86 -6.69 -23.39 4.92
CA MET A 86 -5.62 -24.11 5.63
C MET A 86 -6.14 -25.12 6.66
N SER A 87 -7.18 -24.76 7.41
CA SER A 87 -7.70 -25.61 8.51
C SER A 87 -8.76 -26.61 8.06
N GLY A 88 -9.32 -26.45 6.86
CA GLY A 88 -10.45 -27.24 6.37
C GLY A 88 -11.77 -26.98 7.11
N GLY A 89 -11.84 -25.95 7.96
CA GLY A 89 -13.02 -25.58 8.74
C GLY A 89 -12.96 -24.12 9.21
N ILE A 90 -13.95 -23.72 10.02
CA ILE A 90 -13.99 -22.35 10.57
C ILE A 90 -12.86 -22.22 11.61
N PRO A 91 -11.88 -21.30 11.39
CA PRO A 91 -10.77 -21.14 12.31
C PRO A 91 -11.23 -20.51 13.63
N SER A 92 -10.73 -21.02 14.76
CA SER A 92 -10.91 -20.38 16.07
C SER A 92 -9.87 -19.28 16.27
N ILE A 93 -10.02 -18.17 15.55
CA ILE A 93 -9.16 -17.00 15.69
C ILE A 93 -9.91 -15.87 16.40
N ASN A 94 -9.22 -15.18 17.29
CA ASN A 94 -9.77 -13.96 17.90
C ASN A 94 -9.93 -12.87 16.82
N PRO A 95 -11.12 -12.28 16.65
CA PRO A 95 -11.36 -11.20 15.66
C PRO A 95 -10.40 -10.02 15.81
N LEU A 96 -9.99 -9.69 17.06
CA LEU A 96 -9.01 -8.62 17.30
C LEU A 96 -7.65 -8.97 16.73
N THR A 97 -7.20 -10.23 16.87
CA THR A 97 -5.94 -10.70 16.29
C THR A 97 -5.98 -10.62 14.77
N LEU A 98 -7.08 -11.04 14.15
CA LEU A 98 -7.29 -10.94 12.71
C LEU A 98 -7.23 -9.48 12.22
N LEU A 99 -7.85 -8.57 12.99
CA LEU A 99 -7.82 -7.13 12.68
C LEU A 99 -6.40 -6.56 12.78
N VAL A 100 -5.64 -6.92 13.82
CA VAL A 100 -4.24 -6.50 13.98
C VAL A 100 -3.40 -6.98 12.81
N TRP A 101 -3.55 -8.24 12.40
CA TRP A 101 -2.86 -8.78 11.23
C TRP A 101 -3.20 -8.03 9.94
N ALA A 102 -4.48 -7.73 9.74
CA ALA A 102 -4.92 -6.97 8.57
C ALA A 102 -4.32 -5.55 8.53
N VAL A 103 -4.33 -4.85 9.66
CA VAL A 103 -3.73 -3.51 9.77
C VAL A 103 -2.24 -3.54 9.48
N LEU A 104 -1.49 -4.48 10.09
CA LEU A 104 -0.05 -4.60 9.86
C LEU A 104 0.28 -4.91 8.40
N ASN A 105 -0.53 -5.74 7.73
CA ASN A 105 -0.32 -6.05 6.32
C ASN A 105 -0.66 -4.87 5.39
N VAL A 106 -1.69 -4.08 5.71
CA VAL A 106 -2.01 -2.84 5.00
C VAL A 106 -0.88 -1.83 5.13
N LEU A 107 -0.31 -1.64 6.33
CA LEU A 107 0.83 -0.76 6.56
C LEU A 107 2.07 -1.23 5.77
N ASP A 108 2.35 -2.52 5.78
CA ASP A 108 3.45 -3.12 5.02
C ASP A 108 3.29 -2.88 3.50
N LEU A 109 2.07 -3.06 2.98
CA LEU A 109 1.82 -2.81 1.56
C LEU A 109 1.97 -1.32 1.20
N ILE A 110 1.58 -0.39 2.09
CA ILE A 110 1.84 1.04 1.87
C ILE A 110 3.35 1.31 1.78
N VAL A 111 4.15 0.73 2.70
CA VAL A 111 5.62 0.86 2.68
C VAL A 111 6.19 0.29 1.38
N LYS A 112 5.72 -0.89 0.94
CA LYS A 112 6.13 -1.51 -0.32
C LYS A 112 5.76 -0.66 -1.55
N ILE A 113 4.57 -0.05 -1.57
CA ILE A 113 4.18 0.85 -2.66
C ILE A 113 5.14 2.05 -2.71
N TYR A 114 5.44 2.69 -1.58
CA TYR A 114 6.41 3.79 -1.55
C TYR A 114 7.80 3.34 -1.98
N PHE A 115 8.27 2.20 -1.46
CA PHE A 115 9.59 1.65 -1.79
C PHE A 115 9.76 1.47 -3.31
N TRP A 116 8.83 0.76 -3.96
CA TRP A 116 8.87 0.54 -5.40
C TRP A 116 8.65 1.82 -6.21
N SER A 117 7.83 2.74 -5.71
CA SER A 117 7.62 4.05 -6.34
C SER A 117 8.87 4.90 -6.33
N VAL A 118 9.63 4.94 -5.24
CA VAL A 118 10.90 5.67 -5.15
C VAL A 118 11.94 5.04 -6.08
N ILE A 119 12.05 3.69 -6.14
CA ILE A 119 12.91 3.01 -7.13
C ILE A 119 12.52 3.43 -8.54
N ALA A 120 11.24 3.40 -8.88
CA ALA A 120 10.78 3.76 -10.21
C ALA A 120 11.15 5.21 -10.58
N VAL A 121 10.99 6.17 -9.66
CA VAL A 121 11.38 7.57 -9.87
C VAL A 121 12.87 7.69 -10.14
N VAL A 122 13.72 7.02 -9.33
CA VAL A 122 15.19 7.06 -9.51
C VAL A 122 15.58 6.46 -10.85
N VAL A 123 15.06 5.29 -11.20
CA VAL A 123 15.38 4.62 -12.47
C VAL A 123 14.94 5.47 -13.66
N VAL A 124 13.73 6.02 -13.61
CA VAL A 124 13.20 6.86 -14.69
C VAL A 124 13.99 8.17 -14.82
N SER A 125 14.45 8.75 -13.73
CA SER A 125 15.27 9.98 -13.79
C SER A 125 16.57 9.79 -14.61
N TRP A 126 17.05 8.56 -14.70
CA TRP A 126 18.25 8.24 -15.51
C TRP A 126 17.92 7.82 -16.94
N ILE A 127 16.86 7.03 -17.14
CA ILE A 127 16.54 6.47 -18.45
C ILE A 127 15.76 7.44 -19.32
N ALA A 128 14.83 8.21 -18.73
CA ALA A 128 13.91 9.10 -19.43
C ALA A 128 13.72 10.42 -18.67
N PRO A 129 14.78 11.23 -18.51
CA PRO A 129 14.68 12.52 -17.82
C PRO A 129 13.69 13.43 -18.54
N GLY A 130 12.77 14.04 -17.79
CA GLY A 130 11.75 14.96 -18.35
C GLY A 130 10.58 14.27 -19.05
N SER A 131 10.40 12.95 -18.89
CA SER A 131 9.27 12.24 -19.48
C SER A 131 7.92 12.75 -18.95
N ASN A 132 7.01 13.07 -19.89
CA ASN A 132 5.63 13.48 -19.62
C ASN A 132 4.64 12.30 -19.57
N HIS A 133 5.12 11.05 -19.48
CA HIS A 133 4.24 9.89 -19.44
C HIS A 133 3.35 9.92 -18.18
N PRO A 134 2.03 9.72 -18.30
CA PRO A 134 1.09 9.82 -17.17
C PRO A 134 1.45 8.98 -15.96
N ALA A 135 1.95 7.74 -16.17
CA ALA A 135 2.36 6.86 -15.08
C ALA A 135 3.56 7.42 -14.31
N ILE A 136 4.54 8.00 -15.01
CA ILE A 136 5.76 8.58 -14.41
C ILE A 136 5.39 9.79 -13.56
N GLN A 137 4.53 10.65 -14.08
CA GLN A 137 4.05 11.82 -13.33
C GLN A 137 3.33 11.42 -12.04
N LEU A 138 2.47 10.38 -12.09
CA LEU A 138 1.79 9.90 -10.88
C LEU A 138 2.74 9.31 -9.86
N VAL A 139 3.70 8.50 -10.28
CA VAL A 139 4.68 7.90 -9.36
C VAL A 139 5.51 9.02 -8.70
N ALA A 140 5.92 10.04 -9.44
CA ALA A 140 6.60 11.21 -8.90
C ALA A 140 5.71 11.96 -7.88
N GLN A 141 4.42 12.18 -8.19
CA GLN A 141 3.48 12.84 -7.30
C GLN A 141 3.23 12.04 -6.01
N ILE A 142 3.10 10.70 -6.10
CA ILE A 142 2.92 9.84 -4.92
C ILE A 142 4.15 9.90 -4.01
N THR A 143 5.35 9.95 -4.57
CA THR A 143 6.59 9.96 -3.79
C THR A 143 6.91 11.32 -3.17
N GLU A 144 6.38 12.42 -3.72
CA GLU A 144 6.68 13.78 -3.25
C GLU A 144 6.41 14.01 -1.74
N PRO A 145 5.32 13.51 -1.13
CA PRO A 145 5.09 13.68 0.30
C PRO A 145 6.18 13.09 1.20
N VAL A 146 6.83 12.02 0.78
CA VAL A 146 7.92 11.38 1.55
C VAL A 146 9.30 11.88 1.14
N MET A 147 9.47 12.31 -0.11
CA MET A 147 10.73 12.83 -0.63
C MET A 147 10.98 14.28 -0.20
N ARG A 148 9.96 15.12 -0.27
CA ARG A 148 10.06 16.56 -0.01
C ARG A 148 10.60 16.91 1.38
N PRO A 149 10.14 16.31 2.50
CA PRO A 149 10.69 16.59 3.83
C PRO A 149 12.19 16.29 3.90
N VAL A 150 12.63 15.17 3.30
CA VAL A 150 14.04 14.76 3.28
C VAL A 150 14.86 15.73 2.43
N ARG A 151 14.38 16.09 1.25
CA ARG A 151 15.03 17.04 0.33
C ARG A 151 15.24 18.41 0.98
N ASN A 152 14.28 18.86 1.79
CA ASN A 152 14.38 20.17 2.46
C ASN A 152 15.46 20.23 3.55
N VAL A 153 15.87 19.09 4.10
CA VAL A 153 16.88 19.00 5.16
C VAL A 153 18.27 18.69 4.60
N MET A 154 18.31 18.09 3.39
CA MET A 154 19.58 17.68 2.80
C MET A 154 20.27 18.83 2.04
N PRO A 155 21.59 18.99 2.21
CA PRO A 155 22.35 19.94 1.40
C PRO A 155 22.43 19.45 -0.06
N SER A 156 22.39 20.37 -1.01
CA SER A 156 22.61 20.06 -2.43
C SER A 156 24.10 19.74 -2.66
N LEU A 157 24.39 18.50 -3.00
CA LEU A 157 25.74 18.03 -3.33
C LEU A 157 25.92 18.03 -4.85
N GLY A 158 26.33 19.18 -5.39
CA GLY A 158 26.72 19.25 -6.83
C GLY A 158 25.63 18.91 -7.84
N GLY A 159 24.33 19.08 -7.49
CA GLY A 159 23.21 18.77 -8.37
C GLY A 159 22.69 17.33 -8.28
N LEU A 160 23.30 16.48 -7.46
CA LEU A 160 22.80 15.14 -7.15
C LEU A 160 21.78 15.18 -6.01
N ASP A 161 20.59 14.61 -6.25
CA ASP A 161 19.57 14.41 -5.22
C ASP A 161 19.82 13.08 -4.50
N LEU A 162 20.35 13.17 -3.27
CA LEU A 162 20.58 12.00 -2.41
C LEU A 162 19.36 11.66 -1.53
N SER A 163 18.27 12.42 -1.62
CA SER A 163 17.07 12.18 -0.82
C SER A 163 16.49 10.78 -1.02
N PRO A 164 16.50 10.16 -2.22
CA PRO A 164 16.04 8.79 -2.38
C PRO A 164 16.75 7.79 -1.49
N ILE A 165 18.07 7.94 -1.27
CA ILE A 165 18.85 7.02 -0.44
C ILE A 165 18.38 7.07 1.00
N VAL A 166 18.16 8.28 1.53
CA VAL A 166 17.65 8.45 2.90
C VAL A 166 16.24 7.92 3.03
N VAL A 167 15.38 8.19 2.05
CA VAL A 167 14.00 7.65 2.04
C VAL A 167 14.01 6.12 2.00
N PHE A 168 14.87 5.50 1.19
CA PHE A 168 15.04 4.04 1.19
C PHE A 168 15.44 3.50 2.55
N LEU A 169 16.39 4.15 3.22
CA LEU A 169 16.84 3.72 4.53
C LEU A 169 15.69 3.81 5.55
N ILE A 170 14.94 4.90 5.55
CA ILE A 170 13.76 5.06 6.41
C ILE A 170 12.71 3.99 6.12
N LEU A 171 12.36 3.76 4.85
CA LEU A 171 11.38 2.75 4.46
C LEU A 171 11.82 1.34 4.86
N ASN A 172 13.12 1.01 4.74
CA ASN A 172 13.65 -0.28 5.20
C ASN A 172 13.54 -0.43 6.72
N VAL A 173 13.90 0.60 7.49
CA VAL A 173 13.74 0.57 8.96
C VAL A 173 12.27 0.36 9.34
N VAL A 174 11.35 1.10 8.71
CA VAL A 174 9.90 0.94 8.94
C VAL A 174 9.43 -0.48 8.59
N SER A 175 9.90 -1.04 7.46
CA SER A 175 9.59 -2.42 7.06
C SER A 175 10.04 -3.44 8.11
N VAL A 176 11.28 -3.33 8.60
CA VAL A 176 11.82 -4.20 9.66
C VAL A 176 10.99 -4.10 10.94
N VAL A 177 10.57 -2.89 11.33
CA VAL A 177 9.70 -2.71 12.51
C VAL A 177 8.36 -3.41 12.31
N ILE A 178 7.72 -3.23 11.14
CA ILE A 178 6.44 -3.88 10.82
C ILE A 178 6.59 -5.41 10.85
N ASP A 179 7.68 -5.97 10.29
CA ASP A 179 7.92 -7.41 10.30
C ASP A 179 8.09 -7.96 11.72
N HIS A 180 8.80 -7.26 12.60
CA HIS A 180 8.88 -7.63 14.01
C HIS A 180 7.51 -7.56 14.70
N MET A 181 6.68 -6.56 14.38
CA MET A 181 5.32 -6.47 14.92
C MET A 181 4.44 -7.63 14.42
N LYS A 182 4.57 -8.04 13.15
CA LYS A 182 3.87 -9.22 12.59
C LYS A 182 4.26 -10.49 13.33
N ILE A 183 5.54 -10.71 13.58
CA ILE A 183 6.05 -11.86 14.33
C ILE A 183 5.51 -11.83 15.77
N GLY A 184 5.60 -10.69 16.46
CA GLY A 184 5.08 -10.50 17.82
C GLY A 184 3.56 -10.69 17.93
N ALA A 185 2.82 -10.40 16.87
CA ALA A 185 1.38 -10.65 16.79
C ALA A 185 1.01 -12.12 16.45
N GLY A 186 1.99 -13.01 16.37
CA GLY A 186 1.76 -14.43 16.06
C GLY A 186 1.46 -14.73 14.58
N MET A 187 1.81 -13.82 13.69
CA MET A 187 1.56 -13.94 12.25
C MET A 187 2.57 -14.85 11.51
N GLY A 188 3.44 -15.56 12.25
CA GLY A 188 4.60 -16.28 11.71
C GLY A 188 4.29 -17.25 10.58
N ALA A 189 3.14 -17.93 10.61
CA ALA A 189 2.70 -18.83 9.54
C ALA A 189 2.23 -18.10 8.26
N LEU A 190 1.88 -16.80 8.37
CA LEU A 190 1.36 -15.98 7.28
C LEU A 190 2.33 -14.84 6.89
N ALA A 191 3.39 -14.60 7.65
CA ALA A 191 4.31 -13.47 7.48
C ALA A 191 5.19 -13.58 6.21
N GLY A 192 5.26 -14.75 5.60
CA GLY A 192 5.99 -14.99 4.34
C GLY A 192 5.11 -15.02 3.09
N MET A 193 3.81 -14.80 3.26
CA MET A 193 2.83 -14.75 2.18
C MET A 193 2.50 -13.28 1.85
#